data_60d2600c611f17ebe89cd2ecf8bb369c
#
_entry.id   60d2600c611f17ebe89cd2ecf8bb369c
#
_cell.length_a   1.000
_cell.length_b   1.000
_cell.length_c   1.000
_cell.angle_alpha   90.00
_cell.angle_beta   90.00
_cell.angle_gamma   90.00
#
_symmetry.space_group_name_H-M   'P 1'
#
loop_
_entity.id
_entity.type
_entity.pdbx_description
1 polymer ?
#
loop_
_entity_poly.entity_id
_entity_poly.type
_entity_poly.pdbx_seq_one_letter_code
_entity_poly.pdbx_strand_id
1 'polypeptide(L)'
;STKKATYSVRLSASKDFNKEVIEKSGLPYAMFNPHKQLATGKWYWQFKTNEGAWNPIDSFVITPSTRQFPTPDSKAMMSAITSEHPRVLVKKQELSGFRMKSIGQKETSLIIQEANRNLKEPISSESSALPTYKGKDDFENDKIAMLASKWTGWKVQKVLNTFSQAYVLTDDTVYFRAAKAWMMELASWDPN
;
A
#
# COMPACT_ATOMS: atom_id res chain seq x y z
N SER A 1 -25.66 26.05 1.45
CA SER A 1 -24.57 25.14 1.94
C SER A 1 -25.26 24.01 2.70
N THR A 2 -25.35 22.83 2.08
CA THR A 2 -25.89 21.63 2.72
C THR A 2 -24.90 21.19 3.81
N LYS A 3 -25.28 21.32 5.09
CA LYS A 3 -24.51 20.79 6.21
C LYS A 3 -24.28 19.29 5.99
N LYS A 4 -23.02 18.88 5.91
CA LYS A 4 -22.66 17.48 5.77
C LYS A 4 -23.06 16.75 7.06
N ALA A 5 -23.91 15.73 6.96
CA ALA A 5 -24.32 14.93 8.11
C ALA A 5 -23.07 14.27 8.75
N THR A 6 -22.99 14.30 10.07
CA THR A 6 -22.00 13.53 10.83
C THR A 6 -22.74 12.60 11.80
N TYR A 7 -22.03 11.59 12.29
CA TYR A 7 -22.61 10.53 13.08
C TYR A 7 -21.98 10.44 14.47
N SER A 8 -22.74 9.98 15.44
CA SER A 8 -22.24 9.55 16.73
C SER A 8 -22.61 8.09 16.95
N VAL A 9 -21.72 7.34 17.57
CA VAL A 9 -21.93 5.93 17.91
C VAL A 9 -21.50 5.70 19.36
N ARG A 10 -22.19 4.79 20.04
CA ARG A 10 -21.79 4.29 21.36
C ARG A 10 -21.96 2.79 21.44
N LEU A 11 -21.03 2.14 22.12
CA LEU A 11 -21.03 0.72 22.44
C LEU A 11 -20.86 0.55 23.94
N SER A 12 -21.44 -0.48 24.52
CA SER A 12 -21.28 -0.81 25.93
C SER A 12 -21.49 -2.31 26.19
N ALA A 13 -20.83 -2.83 27.22
CA ALA A 13 -21.06 -4.17 27.73
C ALA A 13 -22.39 -4.26 28.54
N SER A 14 -23.10 -3.13 28.75
CA SER A 14 -24.41 -3.12 29.41
C SER A 14 -25.45 -2.36 28.59
N LYS A 15 -26.71 -2.79 28.68
CA LYS A 15 -27.83 -2.23 27.90
C LYS A 15 -28.11 -0.75 28.24
N ASP A 16 -27.82 -0.33 29.44
CA ASP A 16 -28.03 1.04 29.97
C ASP A 16 -26.83 1.96 29.73
N PHE A 17 -25.81 1.47 29.02
CA PHE A 17 -24.59 2.22 28.70
C PHE A 17 -23.87 2.79 29.93
N ASN A 18 -23.83 2.02 31.02
CA ASN A 18 -23.16 2.40 32.27
C ASN A 18 -21.88 1.58 32.54
N LYS A 19 -21.51 0.63 31.66
CA LYS A 19 -20.35 -0.24 31.82
C LYS A 19 -19.57 -0.36 30.50
N GLU A 20 -18.25 -0.14 30.56
CA GLU A 20 -17.34 -0.25 29.42
C GLU A 20 -17.83 0.54 28.18
N VAL A 21 -18.17 1.80 28.40
CA VAL A 21 -18.71 2.64 27.33
C VAL A 21 -17.61 3.12 26.39
N ILE A 22 -17.81 2.90 25.11
CA ILE A 22 -16.99 3.45 24.03
C ILE A 22 -17.91 4.37 23.24
N GLU A 23 -17.63 5.67 23.23
CA GLU A 23 -18.43 6.65 22.48
C GLU A 23 -17.54 7.48 21.56
N LYS A 24 -18.04 7.74 20.36
CA LYS A 24 -17.38 8.61 19.38
C LYS A 24 -18.42 9.44 18.67
N SER A 25 -18.14 10.74 18.58
CA SER A 25 -18.99 11.72 17.89
C SER A 25 -18.24 12.37 16.73
N GLY A 26 -18.98 13.03 15.84
CA GLY A 26 -18.40 13.78 14.73
C GLY A 26 -17.82 12.90 13.61
N LEU A 27 -18.25 11.65 13.50
CA LEU A 27 -17.82 10.76 12.43
C LEU A 27 -18.35 11.27 11.08
N PRO A 28 -17.48 11.47 10.09
CA PRO A 28 -17.89 11.96 8.77
C PRO A 28 -18.62 10.89 7.93
N TYR A 29 -18.56 9.63 8.36
CA TYR A 29 -19.18 8.47 7.71
C TYR A 29 -19.90 7.60 8.73
N ALA A 30 -20.91 6.85 8.31
CA ALA A 30 -21.63 5.86 9.13
C ALA A 30 -20.76 4.60 9.35
N MET A 31 -19.54 4.79 9.81
CA MET A 31 -18.55 3.74 10.07
C MET A 31 -17.79 4.05 11.36
N PHE A 32 -17.63 3.03 12.19
CA PHE A 32 -16.85 3.15 13.43
C PHE A 32 -16.00 1.90 13.65
N ASN A 33 -14.75 2.12 13.99
CA ASN A 33 -13.83 1.07 14.45
C ASN A 33 -13.27 1.51 15.81
N PRO A 34 -13.45 0.71 16.89
CA PRO A 34 -12.93 1.04 18.21
C PRO A 34 -11.40 0.94 18.33
N HIS A 35 -10.70 0.44 17.32
CA HIS A 35 -9.24 0.21 17.28
C HIS A 35 -8.69 -0.60 18.46
N LYS A 36 -9.54 -1.32 19.16
CA LYS A 36 -9.20 -2.19 20.27
C LYS A 36 -10.02 -3.46 20.26
N GLN A 37 -9.49 -4.49 20.86
CA GLN A 37 -10.20 -5.73 21.08
C GLN A 37 -11.33 -5.52 22.11
N LEU A 38 -12.51 -6.01 21.79
CA LEU A 38 -13.65 -6.02 22.73
C LEU A 38 -13.65 -7.34 23.52
N ALA A 39 -14.00 -7.28 24.80
CA ALA A 39 -14.10 -8.45 25.66
C ALA A 39 -15.20 -9.43 25.19
N THR A 40 -15.01 -10.70 25.51
CA THR A 40 -16.04 -11.74 25.31
C THR A 40 -17.30 -11.38 26.09
N GLY A 41 -18.45 -11.55 25.49
CA GLY A 41 -19.75 -11.24 26.09
C GLY A 41 -20.70 -10.54 25.15
N LYS A 42 -21.83 -10.10 25.68
CA LYS A 42 -22.84 -9.37 24.92
C LYS A 42 -22.54 -7.89 24.96
N TRP A 43 -22.52 -7.27 23.78
CA TRP A 43 -22.34 -5.84 23.59
C TRP A 43 -23.58 -5.22 23.01
N TYR A 44 -23.88 -3.99 23.44
CA TYR A 44 -25.01 -3.18 23.00
C TYR A 44 -24.48 -1.95 22.28
N TRP A 45 -25.18 -1.49 21.26
CA TRP A 45 -24.76 -0.33 20.53
C TRP A 45 -25.94 0.50 20.01
N GLN A 46 -25.66 1.75 19.80
CA GLN A 46 -26.58 2.72 19.20
C GLN A 46 -25.78 3.71 18.36
N PHE A 47 -26.47 4.31 17.41
CA PHE A 47 -25.96 5.43 16.65
C PHE A 47 -27.00 6.54 16.54
N LYS A 48 -26.55 7.75 16.17
CA LYS A 48 -27.40 8.86 15.79
C LYS A 48 -26.71 9.74 14.76
N THR A 49 -27.48 10.49 13.98
CA THR A 49 -26.97 11.68 13.28
C THR A 49 -26.80 12.81 14.30
N ASN A 50 -25.98 13.82 13.99
CA ASN A 50 -25.69 14.91 14.96
C ASN A 50 -26.94 15.59 15.51
N GLU A 51 -27.98 15.74 14.72
CA GLU A 51 -29.21 16.43 15.06
C GLU A 51 -30.34 15.47 15.42
N GLY A 52 -30.07 14.16 15.40
CA GLY A 52 -31.07 13.11 15.61
C GLY A 52 -31.05 12.52 17.03
N ALA A 53 -32.14 11.83 17.37
CA ALA A 53 -32.20 10.96 18.54
C ALA A 53 -31.38 9.68 18.32
N TRP A 54 -31.00 9.01 19.40
CA TRP A 54 -30.39 7.69 19.34
C TRP A 54 -31.39 6.69 18.74
N ASN A 55 -30.92 5.84 17.81
CA ASN A 55 -31.72 4.74 17.30
C ASN A 55 -32.03 3.72 18.39
N PRO A 56 -32.99 2.80 18.19
CA PRO A 56 -33.22 1.67 19.11
C PRO A 56 -31.93 0.91 19.40
N ILE A 57 -31.79 0.40 20.63
CA ILE A 57 -30.62 -0.36 21.04
C ILE A 57 -30.56 -1.67 20.28
N ASP A 58 -29.44 -1.94 19.65
CA ASP A 58 -29.12 -3.23 19.05
C ASP A 58 -28.00 -3.92 19.80
N SER A 59 -27.72 -5.20 19.52
CA SER A 59 -26.72 -5.97 20.25
C SER A 59 -26.08 -7.06 19.42
N PHE A 60 -24.84 -7.40 19.77
CA PHE A 60 -24.12 -8.55 19.24
C PHE A 60 -23.38 -9.29 20.36
N VAL A 61 -22.92 -10.50 20.07
CA VAL A 61 -22.20 -11.34 21.02
C VAL A 61 -20.79 -11.65 20.52
N ILE A 62 -19.80 -11.46 21.37
CA ILE A 62 -18.43 -11.90 21.15
C ILE A 62 -18.20 -13.18 21.94
N THR A 63 -17.88 -14.25 21.25
CA THR A 63 -17.56 -15.55 21.82
C THR A 63 -16.03 -15.77 21.85
N PRO A 64 -15.51 -16.75 22.58
CA PRO A 64 -14.10 -17.12 22.52
C PRO A 64 -13.60 -17.51 21.11
N SER A 65 -14.53 -18.00 20.25
CA SER A 65 -14.23 -18.37 18.87
C SER A 65 -14.40 -17.21 17.88
N THR A 66 -14.91 -16.05 18.30
CA THR A 66 -15.07 -14.88 17.45
C THR A 66 -13.70 -14.36 17.01
N ARG A 67 -13.43 -14.37 15.70
CA ARG A 67 -12.20 -13.75 15.17
C ARG A 67 -12.27 -12.25 15.35
N GLN A 68 -11.30 -11.71 16.05
CA GLN A 68 -11.16 -10.28 16.24
C GLN A 68 -10.04 -9.75 15.34
N PHE A 69 -10.31 -8.63 14.69
CA PHE A 69 -9.34 -7.93 13.85
C PHE A 69 -9.24 -6.47 14.30
N PRO A 70 -8.55 -6.19 15.43
CA PRO A 70 -8.36 -4.83 15.90
C PRO A 70 -7.42 -4.09 14.95
N THR A 71 -8.00 -3.23 14.13
CA THR A 71 -7.20 -2.36 13.26
C THR A 71 -6.61 -1.23 14.10
N PRO A 72 -5.29 -1.05 14.15
CA PRO A 72 -4.69 0.07 14.86
C PRO A 72 -5.13 1.40 14.23
N ASP A 73 -5.14 2.47 15.01
CA ASP A 73 -5.39 3.81 14.46
C ASP A 73 -4.27 4.26 13.51
N SER A 74 -4.53 5.27 12.70
CA SER A 74 -3.59 5.73 11.69
C SER A 74 -2.26 6.22 12.29
N LYS A 75 -2.27 6.83 13.48
CA LYS A 75 -1.06 7.29 14.17
C LYS A 75 -0.23 6.10 14.64
N ALA A 76 -0.85 5.08 15.22
CA ALA A 76 -0.17 3.85 15.63
C ALA A 76 0.40 3.11 14.39
N MET A 77 -0.34 3.04 13.28
CA MET A 77 0.14 2.47 12.02
C MET A 77 1.36 3.23 11.48
N MET A 78 1.31 4.55 11.43
CA MET A 78 2.42 5.37 10.95
C MET A 78 3.66 5.25 11.84
N SER A 79 3.49 5.22 13.16
CA SER A 79 4.61 5.07 14.10
C SER A 79 5.24 3.66 14.09
N ALA A 80 4.50 2.66 13.64
CA ALA A 80 5.03 1.30 13.46
C ALA A 80 5.88 1.12 12.18
N ILE A 81 5.82 2.11 11.26
CA ILE A 81 6.65 2.08 10.05
C ILE A 81 8.09 2.50 10.43
N THR A 82 9.02 1.56 10.29
CA THR A 82 10.44 1.85 10.51
C THR A 82 10.98 2.84 9.47
N SER A 83 11.92 3.71 9.87
CA SER A 83 12.68 4.56 8.95
C SER A 83 13.75 3.79 8.18
N GLU A 84 14.14 2.61 8.66
CA GLU A 84 15.17 1.78 8.02
C GLU A 84 14.63 1.08 6.76
N HIS A 85 15.50 0.95 5.76
CA HIS A 85 15.22 0.22 4.52
C HIS A 85 15.96 -1.12 4.48
N PRO A 86 15.38 -2.14 3.82
CA PRO A 86 14.03 -2.22 3.24
C PRO A 86 12.93 -2.28 4.32
N ARG A 87 11.71 -1.89 3.98
CA ARG A 87 10.61 -1.82 4.98
C ARG A 87 9.22 -2.18 4.45
N VAL A 88 9.10 -2.52 3.17
CA VAL A 88 7.79 -2.80 2.55
C VAL A 88 7.49 -4.29 2.54
N LEU A 89 8.28 -5.08 1.82
CA LEU A 89 8.08 -6.52 1.69
C LEU A 89 8.83 -7.33 2.75
N VAL A 90 9.99 -6.84 3.16
CA VAL A 90 10.84 -7.44 4.19
C VAL A 90 11.50 -6.32 4.99
N LYS A 91 11.63 -6.51 6.30
CA LYS A 91 12.33 -5.54 7.16
C LYS A 91 13.83 -5.82 7.16
N LYS A 92 14.63 -4.82 7.45
CA LYS A 92 16.10 -4.92 7.47
C LYS A 92 16.60 -6.06 8.34
N GLN A 93 16.05 -6.21 9.56
CA GLN A 93 16.42 -7.27 10.49
C GLN A 93 15.99 -8.68 10.04
N GLU A 94 15.09 -8.79 9.09
CA GLU A 94 14.58 -10.06 8.56
C GLU A 94 15.33 -10.52 7.31
N LEU A 95 16.17 -9.65 6.72
CA LEU A 95 16.83 -9.89 5.42
C LEU A 95 17.65 -11.17 5.39
N SER A 96 18.46 -11.45 6.42
CA SER A 96 19.31 -12.66 6.44
C SER A 96 18.48 -13.94 6.44
N GLY A 97 17.43 -13.98 7.26
CA GLY A 97 16.50 -15.10 7.31
C GLY A 97 15.71 -15.26 6.01
N PHE A 98 15.30 -14.15 5.40
CA PHE A 98 14.61 -14.14 4.11
C PHE A 98 15.51 -14.69 3.00
N ARG A 99 16.77 -14.23 2.91
CA ARG A 99 17.76 -14.73 1.94
C ARG A 99 17.99 -16.22 2.08
N MET A 100 18.22 -16.72 3.31
CA MET A 100 18.41 -18.15 3.55
C MET A 100 17.23 -18.99 3.07
N LYS A 101 16.00 -18.54 3.33
CA LYS A 101 14.78 -19.25 2.89
C LYS A 101 14.58 -19.20 1.38
N SER A 102 15.16 -18.23 0.70
CA SER A 102 15.05 -18.05 -0.73
C SER A 102 16.05 -18.87 -1.54
N ILE A 103 17.11 -19.39 -0.90
CA ILE A 103 18.12 -20.22 -1.57
C ILE A 103 17.45 -21.49 -2.12
N GLY A 104 17.73 -21.79 -3.39
CA GLY A 104 17.20 -22.99 -4.07
C GLY A 104 15.73 -22.90 -4.51
N GLN A 105 15.05 -21.79 -4.22
CA GLN A 105 13.68 -21.58 -4.72
C GLN A 105 13.69 -21.27 -6.23
N LYS A 106 12.75 -21.86 -6.96
CA LYS A 106 12.61 -21.64 -8.42
C LYS A 106 12.38 -20.18 -8.76
N GLU A 107 11.54 -19.51 -8.00
CA GLU A 107 11.18 -18.09 -8.17
C GLU A 107 12.41 -17.19 -8.01
N THR A 108 13.25 -17.46 -7.01
CA THR A 108 14.52 -16.76 -6.80
C THR A 108 15.44 -16.89 -8.01
N SER A 109 15.57 -18.11 -8.55
CA SER A 109 16.38 -18.37 -9.73
C SER A 109 15.87 -17.61 -10.95
N LEU A 110 14.55 -17.55 -11.16
CA LEU A 110 13.93 -16.82 -12.26
C LEU A 110 14.18 -15.30 -12.17
N ILE A 111 14.07 -14.74 -10.96
CA ILE A 111 14.35 -13.31 -10.73
C ILE A 111 15.80 -12.99 -11.04
N ILE A 112 16.74 -13.81 -10.58
CA ILE A 112 18.18 -13.61 -10.82
C ILE A 112 18.51 -13.75 -12.31
N GLN A 113 17.93 -14.73 -13.01
CA GLN A 113 18.10 -14.89 -14.45
C GLN A 113 17.59 -13.67 -15.22
N GLU A 114 16.42 -13.18 -14.88
CA GLU A 114 15.85 -11.97 -15.49
C GLU A 114 16.73 -10.74 -15.20
N ALA A 115 17.21 -10.58 -13.97
CA ALA A 115 18.12 -9.49 -13.60
C ALA A 115 19.42 -9.55 -14.43
N ASN A 116 20.02 -10.74 -14.57
CA ASN A 116 21.22 -10.94 -15.38
C ASN A 116 20.99 -10.66 -16.87
N ARG A 117 19.79 -10.93 -17.37
CA ARG A 117 19.40 -10.56 -18.75
C ARG A 117 19.32 -9.04 -18.87
N ASN A 118 18.66 -8.38 -17.91
CA ASN A 118 18.48 -6.93 -17.91
C ASN A 118 19.82 -6.16 -17.75
N LEU A 119 20.85 -6.74 -17.12
CA LEU A 119 22.18 -6.14 -17.07
C LEU A 119 22.85 -5.97 -18.44
N LYS A 120 22.40 -6.76 -19.44
CA LYS A 120 22.93 -6.70 -20.81
C LYS A 120 22.14 -5.72 -21.69
N GLU A 121 20.98 -5.28 -21.24
CA GLU A 121 20.13 -4.35 -21.97
C GLU A 121 20.67 -2.91 -21.80
N PRO A 122 20.65 -2.11 -22.86
CA PRO A 122 20.98 -0.71 -22.76
C PRO A 122 19.94 0.03 -21.91
N ILE A 123 20.38 1.02 -21.14
CA ILE A 123 19.48 1.92 -20.46
C ILE A 123 18.73 2.73 -21.51
N SER A 124 17.40 2.74 -21.43
CA SER A 124 16.57 3.52 -22.36
C SER A 124 16.80 5.01 -22.10
N SER A 125 17.25 5.75 -23.09
CA SER A 125 17.32 7.20 -23.06
C SER A 125 15.95 7.81 -23.38
N GLU A 126 15.72 9.06 -23.00
CA GLU A 126 14.49 9.79 -23.32
C GLU A 126 14.21 9.78 -24.82
N SER A 127 15.22 10.09 -25.63
CA SER A 127 15.11 10.08 -27.10
C SER A 127 14.72 8.72 -27.67
N SER A 128 15.15 7.62 -27.04
CA SER A 128 14.77 6.26 -27.46
C SER A 128 13.34 5.87 -27.02
N ALA A 129 12.81 6.57 -26.05
CA ALA A 129 11.45 6.38 -25.54
C ALA A 129 10.39 7.12 -26.38
N LEU A 130 10.80 8.16 -27.10
CA LEU A 130 9.90 8.94 -27.94
C LEU A 130 9.60 8.22 -29.25
N PRO A 131 8.38 8.33 -29.78
CA PRO A 131 8.00 7.73 -31.05
C PRO A 131 8.75 8.41 -32.21
N THR A 132 9.20 7.62 -33.16
CA THR A 132 9.93 8.10 -34.37
C THR A 132 8.99 8.50 -35.51
N TYR A 133 7.71 8.18 -35.41
CA TYR A 133 6.71 8.49 -36.45
C TYR A 133 5.70 9.52 -35.93
N LYS A 134 5.15 10.29 -36.88
CA LYS A 134 4.13 11.30 -36.59
C LYS A 134 2.76 10.81 -37.02
N GLY A 135 1.74 11.14 -36.23
CA GLY A 135 0.34 10.97 -36.60
C GLY A 135 -0.12 12.01 -37.63
N LYS A 136 -1.36 11.84 -38.09
CA LYS A 136 -1.98 12.72 -39.11
C LYS A 136 -2.34 14.08 -38.58
N ASP A 137 -2.60 14.19 -37.28
CA ASP A 137 -3.02 15.40 -36.58
C ASP A 137 -2.50 15.41 -35.14
N ASP A 138 -2.78 16.48 -34.40
CA ASP A 138 -2.32 16.67 -33.02
C ASP A 138 -2.90 15.62 -32.08
N PHE A 139 -4.16 15.23 -32.25
CA PHE A 139 -4.80 14.18 -31.44
C PHE A 139 -4.12 12.84 -31.59
N GLU A 140 -3.77 12.45 -32.83
CA GLU A 140 -3.06 11.23 -33.11
C GLU A 140 -1.62 11.28 -32.55
N ASN A 141 -0.95 12.44 -32.64
CA ASN A 141 0.38 12.65 -32.04
C ASN A 141 0.35 12.49 -30.51
N ASP A 142 -0.62 13.11 -29.83
CA ASP A 142 -0.79 12.98 -28.36
C ASP A 142 -1.04 11.52 -27.96
N LYS A 143 -1.87 10.80 -28.70
CA LYS A 143 -2.13 9.39 -28.45
C LYS A 143 -0.87 8.53 -28.61
N ILE A 144 -0.08 8.79 -29.65
CA ILE A 144 1.19 8.09 -29.90
C ILE A 144 2.18 8.36 -28.77
N ALA A 145 2.35 9.63 -28.35
CA ALA A 145 3.23 10.00 -27.25
C ALA A 145 2.78 9.37 -25.94
N MET A 146 1.50 9.39 -25.62
CA MET A 146 0.93 8.73 -24.44
C MET A 146 1.19 7.23 -24.42
N LEU A 147 1.02 6.53 -25.54
CA LEU A 147 1.28 5.09 -25.65
C LEU A 147 2.78 4.78 -25.49
N ALA A 148 3.66 5.55 -26.11
CA ALA A 148 5.10 5.39 -25.99
C ALA A 148 5.56 5.57 -24.54
N SER A 149 5.09 6.62 -23.86
CA SER A 149 5.35 6.88 -22.44
C SER A 149 4.88 5.73 -21.56
N LYS A 150 3.68 5.20 -21.82
CA LYS A 150 3.13 4.07 -21.07
C LYS A 150 4.00 2.80 -21.21
N TRP A 151 4.38 2.46 -22.43
CA TRP A 151 5.20 1.26 -22.69
C TRP A 151 6.60 1.40 -22.08
N THR A 152 7.21 2.58 -22.19
CA THR A 152 8.50 2.87 -21.59
C THR A 152 8.42 2.80 -20.07
N GLY A 153 7.40 3.42 -19.46
CA GLY A 153 7.17 3.35 -18.03
C GLY A 153 7.04 1.91 -17.52
N TRP A 154 6.30 1.05 -18.21
CA TRP A 154 6.18 -0.36 -17.84
C TRP A 154 7.52 -1.12 -17.97
N LYS A 155 8.28 -0.89 -19.04
CA LYS A 155 9.60 -1.50 -19.22
C LYS A 155 10.52 -1.11 -18.06
N VAL A 156 10.62 0.18 -17.77
CA VAL A 156 11.47 0.70 -16.70
C VAL A 156 11.05 0.18 -15.34
N GLN A 157 9.77 0.22 -15.03
CA GLN A 157 9.21 -0.32 -13.78
C GLN A 157 9.58 -1.80 -13.60
N LYS A 158 9.43 -2.60 -14.65
CA LYS A 158 9.79 -4.02 -14.62
C LYS A 158 11.28 -4.22 -14.34
N VAL A 159 12.14 -3.49 -15.04
CA VAL A 159 13.60 -3.58 -14.88
C VAL A 159 14.04 -3.18 -13.47
N LEU A 160 13.54 -2.04 -12.97
CA LEU A 160 13.85 -1.55 -11.61
C LEU A 160 13.37 -2.51 -10.53
N ASN A 161 12.15 -3.05 -10.66
CA ASN A 161 11.64 -4.04 -9.72
C ASN A 161 12.51 -5.31 -9.72
N THR A 162 12.92 -5.79 -10.90
CA THR A 162 13.75 -6.98 -11.03
C THR A 162 15.12 -6.77 -10.37
N PHE A 163 15.80 -5.65 -10.62
CA PHE A 163 17.07 -5.34 -9.95
C PHE A 163 16.93 -5.17 -8.45
N SER A 164 15.88 -4.49 -8.00
CA SER A 164 15.62 -4.31 -6.56
C SER A 164 15.40 -5.65 -5.85
N GLN A 165 14.60 -6.54 -6.45
CA GLN A 165 14.36 -7.88 -5.92
C GLN A 165 15.65 -8.72 -5.93
N ALA A 166 16.42 -8.71 -7.03
CA ALA A 166 17.68 -9.44 -7.11
C ALA A 166 18.68 -8.95 -6.04
N TYR A 167 18.79 -7.63 -5.81
CA TYR A 167 19.62 -7.07 -4.75
C TYR A 167 19.16 -7.53 -3.36
N VAL A 168 17.86 -7.45 -3.08
CA VAL A 168 17.30 -7.91 -1.78
C VAL A 168 17.58 -9.39 -1.54
N LEU A 169 17.49 -10.22 -2.58
CA LEU A 169 17.70 -11.67 -2.51
C LEU A 169 19.18 -12.06 -2.35
N THR A 170 20.10 -11.35 -3.01
CA THR A 170 21.49 -11.77 -3.15
C THR A 170 22.53 -10.92 -2.40
N ASP A 171 22.17 -9.67 -2.05
CA ASP A 171 23.10 -8.64 -1.57
C ASP A 171 24.18 -8.23 -2.59
N ASP A 172 24.07 -8.67 -3.84
CA ASP A 172 25.04 -8.32 -4.85
C ASP A 172 24.83 -6.89 -5.33
N THR A 173 25.81 -6.05 -5.06
CA THR A 173 25.77 -4.61 -5.39
C THR A 173 25.75 -4.31 -6.88
N VAL A 174 25.96 -5.31 -7.76
CA VAL A 174 25.84 -5.11 -9.21
C VAL A 174 24.40 -4.71 -9.58
N TYR A 175 23.42 -5.34 -8.95
CA TYR A 175 22.01 -5.02 -9.19
C TYR A 175 21.61 -3.66 -8.60
N PHE A 176 22.14 -3.30 -7.44
CA PHE A 176 21.96 -1.96 -6.88
C PHE A 176 22.51 -0.87 -7.80
N ARG A 177 23.74 -1.04 -8.29
CA ARG A 177 24.36 -0.08 -9.22
C ARG A 177 23.58 0.04 -10.52
N ALA A 178 23.12 -1.08 -11.05
CA ALA A 178 22.28 -1.09 -12.25
C ALA A 178 20.94 -0.35 -12.02
N ALA A 179 20.22 -0.64 -10.92
CA ALA A 179 19.00 0.07 -10.57
C ALA A 179 19.23 1.57 -10.41
N LYS A 180 20.32 1.97 -9.73
CA LYS A 180 20.69 3.38 -9.57
C LYS A 180 20.94 4.05 -10.91
N ALA A 181 21.66 3.40 -11.84
CA ALA A 181 21.94 3.95 -13.17
C ALA A 181 20.63 4.20 -13.95
N TRP A 182 19.70 3.26 -13.94
CA TRP A 182 18.39 3.42 -14.56
C TRP A 182 17.57 4.56 -13.93
N MET A 183 17.57 4.68 -12.59
CA MET A 183 16.86 5.76 -11.91
C MET A 183 17.47 7.13 -12.21
N MET A 184 18.80 7.23 -12.27
CA MET A 184 19.49 8.50 -12.58
C MET A 184 19.23 8.94 -14.01
N GLU A 185 19.18 8.02 -14.97
CA GLU A 185 18.81 8.33 -16.34
C GLU A 185 17.39 8.88 -16.41
N LEU A 186 16.42 8.19 -15.79
CA LEU A 186 15.05 8.67 -15.73
C LEU A 186 14.90 10.04 -15.08
N ALA A 187 15.67 10.30 -14.02
CA ALA A 187 15.64 11.58 -13.32
C ALA A 187 16.23 12.74 -14.16
N SER A 188 16.93 12.44 -15.24
CA SER A 188 17.46 13.43 -16.18
C SER A 188 16.50 13.80 -17.30
N TRP A 189 15.38 13.06 -17.44
CA TRP A 189 14.41 13.31 -18.51
C TRP A 189 13.60 14.56 -18.23
N ASP A 190 13.16 15.25 -19.29
CA ASP A 190 12.29 16.40 -19.19
C ASP A 190 10.88 15.95 -18.72
N PRO A 191 10.37 16.47 -17.60
CA PRO A 191 9.05 16.09 -17.11
C PRO A 191 7.87 16.72 -17.91
N ASN A 192 8.14 17.64 -18.90
CA ASN A 192 7.13 18.37 -19.65
C ASN A 192 6.88 17.80 -21.04
#